data_8bf765620cc8271397982d40c267e556
#
_entry.id   8bf765620cc8271397982d40c267e556
#
_cell.length_a   1.000
_cell.length_b   1.000
_cell.length_c   1.000
_cell.angle_alpha   90.00
_cell.angle_beta   90.00
_cell.angle_gamma   90.00
#
_symmetry.space_group_name_H-M   'P 1'
#
loop_
_entity.id
_entity.type
_entity.pdbx_description
1 polymer ?
#
loop_
_entity_poly.entity_id
_entity_poly.type
_entity_poly.pdbx_seq_one_letter_code
_entity_poly.pdbx_strand_id
1 'polypeptide(L)'
;DFISSTNQYSLEIKLSNAHCRFKKTNSNINLESLLKDGYFDSSYGICKQLIDVSYVREYFLVKNIRVTIDKEIKYRLINLNNNFKKSFFEDQSYVFEIKADIDTNLSYLLNNFDFPRSRFSKYERALDSLLK
;
A
#
# COMPACT_ATOMS: atom_id res chain seq x y z
N ASP A 1 5.58 11.73 -22.67
CA ASP A 1 5.11 10.34 -22.69
C ASP A 1 3.73 10.29 -22.07
N PHE A 2 2.71 10.04 -22.90
CA PHE A 2 1.33 9.90 -22.44
C PHE A 2 1.23 8.61 -21.64
N ILE A 3 1.13 8.71 -20.32
CA ILE A 3 0.69 7.60 -19.50
C ILE A 3 -0.82 7.49 -19.75
N SER A 4 -1.21 6.52 -20.57
CA SER A 4 -2.61 6.15 -20.70
C SER A 4 -3.06 5.68 -19.30
N SER A 5 -3.96 6.41 -18.68
CA SER A 5 -4.61 6.01 -17.44
C SER A 5 -5.56 4.84 -17.74
N THR A 6 -5.02 3.65 -17.84
CA THR A 6 -5.83 2.45 -17.82
C THR A 6 -6.33 2.27 -16.39
N ASN A 7 -7.62 2.43 -16.17
CA ASN A 7 -8.27 2.10 -14.91
C ASN A 7 -8.20 0.58 -14.70
N GLN A 8 -7.07 0.10 -14.22
CA GLN A 8 -6.87 -1.30 -13.86
C GLN A 8 -7.12 -1.47 -12.38
N TYR A 9 -8.05 -2.34 -12.03
CA TYR A 9 -8.38 -2.68 -10.66
C TYR A 9 -7.93 -4.10 -10.34
N SER A 10 -7.38 -4.28 -9.16
CA SER A 10 -7.05 -5.61 -8.65
C SER A 10 -7.40 -5.70 -7.16
N LEU A 11 -7.94 -6.84 -6.76
CA LEU A 11 -8.12 -7.18 -5.35
C LEU A 11 -6.86 -7.85 -4.84
N GLU A 12 -6.24 -7.27 -3.84
CA GLU A 12 -5.07 -7.84 -3.17
C GLU A 12 -5.41 -8.20 -1.73
N ILE A 13 -5.18 -9.46 -1.37
CA ILE A 13 -5.23 -9.92 0.01
C ILE A 13 -3.79 -10.07 0.49
N LYS A 14 -3.46 -9.36 1.56
CA LYS A 14 -2.13 -9.39 2.19
C LYS A 14 -2.27 -9.94 3.60
N LEU A 15 -1.69 -11.10 3.83
CA LEU A 15 -1.62 -11.72 5.14
C LEU A 15 -0.18 -11.71 5.63
N SER A 16 0.03 -11.34 6.87
CA SER A 16 1.35 -11.39 7.49
C SER A 16 1.26 -12.01 8.88
N ASN A 17 2.21 -12.88 9.19
CA ASN A 17 2.44 -13.40 10.52
C ASN A 17 3.92 -13.16 10.92
N ALA A 18 4.35 -13.71 12.05
CA ALA A 18 5.71 -13.55 12.53
C ALA A 18 6.78 -14.10 11.56
N HIS A 19 6.43 -15.08 10.74
CA HIS A 19 7.38 -15.84 9.91
C HIS A 19 7.27 -15.60 8.42
N CYS A 20 6.08 -15.26 7.91
CA CYS A 20 5.86 -15.11 6.49
C CYS A 20 4.85 -14.02 6.13
N ARG A 21 4.94 -13.59 4.87
CA ARG A 21 3.96 -12.70 4.23
C ARG A 21 3.41 -13.40 3.01
N PHE A 22 2.11 -13.43 2.91
CA PHE A 22 1.39 -13.98 1.78
C PHE A 22 0.62 -12.86 1.08
N LYS A 23 0.69 -12.86 -0.24
CA LYS A 23 -0.07 -11.95 -1.09
C LYS A 23 -0.82 -12.76 -2.14
N LYS A 24 -2.13 -12.59 -2.21
CA LYS A 24 -2.98 -13.12 -3.28
C LYS A 24 -3.55 -11.94 -4.06
N THR A 25 -3.45 -11.99 -5.38
CA THR A 25 -3.99 -10.95 -6.28
C THR A 25 -5.05 -11.58 -7.19
N ASN A 26 -6.17 -10.89 -7.35
CA ASN A 26 -7.22 -11.23 -8.31
C ASN A 26 -7.50 -9.99 -9.15
N SER A 27 -7.29 -10.08 -10.47
CA SER A 27 -7.53 -9.01 -11.43
C SER A 27 -8.94 -9.03 -12.05
N ASN A 28 -9.66 -10.14 -11.94
CA ASN A 28 -11.01 -10.29 -12.46
C ASN A 28 -12.04 -9.98 -11.36
N ILE A 29 -12.19 -8.69 -11.06
CA ILE A 29 -13.15 -8.22 -10.06
C ILE A 29 -14.16 -7.27 -10.69
N ASN A 30 -15.41 -7.34 -10.21
CA ASN A 30 -16.38 -6.29 -10.44
C ASN A 30 -16.24 -5.26 -9.31
N LEU A 31 -15.67 -4.10 -9.64
CA LEU A 31 -15.40 -3.05 -8.66
C LEU A 31 -16.69 -2.52 -8.01
N GLU A 32 -17.77 -2.33 -8.78
CA GLU A 32 -19.03 -1.80 -8.26
C GLU A 32 -19.65 -2.74 -7.21
N SER A 33 -19.66 -4.04 -7.52
CA SER A 33 -20.12 -5.06 -6.58
C SER A 33 -19.26 -5.08 -5.31
N LEU A 34 -17.93 -5.02 -5.48
CA LEU A 34 -17.00 -5.01 -4.36
C LEU A 34 -17.20 -3.79 -3.45
N LEU A 35 -17.40 -2.60 -4.01
CA LEU A 35 -17.61 -1.37 -3.24
C LEU A 35 -18.97 -1.37 -2.53
N LYS A 36 -20.01 -1.93 -3.16
CA LYS A 36 -21.36 -1.99 -2.62
C LYS A 36 -21.51 -3.07 -1.55
N ASP A 37 -21.12 -4.29 -1.88
CA ASP A 37 -21.41 -5.48 -1.09
C ASP A 37 -20.27 -5.85 -0.14
N GLY A 38 -19.04 -5.44 -0.47
CA GLY A 38 -17.80 -5.80 0.21
C GLY A 38 -17.21 -7.10 -0.33
N TYR A 39 -16.15 -7.55 0.31
CA TYR A 39 -15.46 -8.79 0.02
C TYR A 39 -15.70 -9.79 1.16
N PHE A 40 -16.16 -10.99 0.83
CA PHE A 40 -16.31 -12.05 1.81
C PHE A 40 -14.99 -12.82 1.98
N ASP A 41 -14.51 -12.85 3.21
CA ASP A 41 -13.36 -13.66 3.63
C ASP A 41 -13.83 -14.72 4.63
N SER A 42 -13.37 -15.95 4.48
CA SER A 42 -13.78 -17.06 5.34
C SER A 42 -13.41 -16.91 6.82
N SER A 43 -12.37 -16.12 7.11
CA SER A 43 -11.89 -15.91 8.48
C SER A 43 -12.45 -14.63 9.11
N TYR A 44 -12.74 -13.62 8.29
CA TYR A 44 -13.13 -12.28 8.77
C TYR A 44 -14.57 -11.89 8.40
N GLY A 45 -15.26 -12.68 7.57
CA GLY A 45 -16.61 -12.37 7.11
C GLY A 45 -16.60 -11.28 6.02
N ILE A 46 -17.61 -10.42 6.01
CA ILE A 46 -17.73 -9.37 4.99
C ILE A 46 -16.83 -8.18 5.34
N CYS A 47 -15.78 -8.02 4.55
CA CYS A 47 -14.85 -6.90 4.63
C CYS A 47 -15.33 -5.75 3.75
N LYS A 48 -15.52 -4.57 4.32
CA LYS A 48 -15.91 -3.35 3.60
C LYS A 48 -14.78 -2.34 3.58
N GLN A 49 -14.80 -1.47 2.58
CA GLN A 49 -13.85 -0.37 2.46
C GLN A 49 -13.95 0.55 3.69
N LEU A 50 -12.82 0.82 4.31
CA LEU A 50 -12.71 1.71 5.46
C LEU A 50 -11.91 2.97 5.12
N ILE A 51 -10.78 2.80 4.45
CA ILE A 51 -9.83 3.87 4.17
C ILE A 51 -9.48 3.85 2.68
N ASP A 52 -9.47 5.02 2.09
CA ASP A 52 -8.88 5.32 0.79
C ASP A 52 -7.45 5.80 0.99
N VAL A 53 -6.52 5.27 0.22
CA VAL A 53 -5.12 5.71 0.20
C VAL A 53 -4.74 6.08 -1.23
N SER A 54 -4.43 7.34 -1.46
CA SER A 54 -3.93 7.82 -2.75
C SER A 54 -2.51 8.38 -2.61
N TYR A 55 -1.71 8.24 -3.64
CA TYR A 55 -0.33 8.74 -3.67
C TYR A 55 0.19 8.79 -5.10
N VAL A 56 1.20 9.60 -5.32
CA VAL A 56 2.00 9.63 -6.55
C VAL A 56 3.20 8.71 -6.38
N ARG A 57 3.44 7.82 -7.34
CA ARG A 57 4.56 6.88 -7.31
C ARG A 57 5.50 7.09 -8.48
N GLU A 58 6.76 7.27 -8.18
CA GLU A 58 7.85 7.25 -9.15
C GLU A 58 8.54 5.88 -9.14
N TYR A 59 8.93 5.41 -10.33
CA TYR A 59 9.58 4.12 -10.52
C TYR A 59 10.97 4.31 -11.10
N PHE A 60 11.93 3.63 -10.50
CA PHE A 60 13.31 3.60 -10.99
C PHE A 60 13.78 2.15 -11.05
N LEU A 61 14.49 1.83 -12.13
CA LEU A 61 15.15 0.53 -12.28
C LEU A 61 16.65 0.79 -12.38
N VAL A 62 17.39 0.29 -11.40
CA VAL A 62 18.86 0.38 -11.35
C VAL A 62 19.39 -1.04 -11.37
N LYS A 63 19.93 -1.46 -12.51
CA LYS A 63 20.25 -2.88 -12.75
C LYS A 63 18.98 -3.73 -12.54
N ASN A 64 19.01 -4.71 -11.64
CA ASN A 64 17.86 -5.55 -11.28
C ASN A 64 17.18 -5.10 -9.99
N ILE A 65 17.46 -3.89 -9.51
CA ILE A 65 16.87 -3.33 -8.30
C ILE A 65 15.77 -2.36 -8.70
N ARG A 66 14.57 -2.62 -8.25
CA ARG A 66 13.43 -1.71 -8.40
C ARG A 66 13.36 -0.80 -7.18
N VAL A 67 13.41 0.49 -7.43
CA VAL A 67 13.20 1.53 -6.41
C VAL A 67 11.89 2.23 -6.71
N THR A 68 11.06 2.41 -5.72
CA THR A 68 9.84 3.23 -5.83
C THR A 68 9.86 4.31 -4.76
N ILE A 69 9.38 5.50 -5.14
CA ILE A 69 9.22 6.63 -4.24
C ILE A 69 7.74 7.00 -4.25
N ASP A 70 7.08 6.88 -3.11
CA ASP A 70 5.71 7.35 -2.93
C ASP A 70 5.72 8.71 -2.24
N LYS A 71 5.00 9.66 -2.82
CA LYS A 71 4.85 11.03 -2.32
C LYS A 71 3.40 11.50 -2.44
N GLU A 72 3.08 12.63 -1.84
CA GLU A 72 1.72 13.18 -1.84
C GLU A 72 0.69 12.16 -1.33
N ILE A 73 1.05 11.49 -0.24
CA ILE A 73 0.25 10.41 0.31
C ILE A 73 -0.94 10.99 1.07
N LYS A 74 -2.15 10.60 0.67
CA LYS A 74 -3.40 11.06 1.27
C LYS A 74 -4.21 9.88 1.76
N TYR A 75 -4.77 10.04 2.95
CA TYR A 75 -5.64 9.06 3.58
C TYR A 75 -7.03 9.68 3.77
N ARG A 76 -8.06 8.97 3.32
CA ARG A 76 -9.44 9.39 3.47
C ARG A 76 -10.27 8.27 4.07
N LEU A 77 -10.99 8.58 5.12
CA LEU A 77 -11.95 7.68 5.73
C LEU A 77 -13.22 7.63 4.86
N ILE A 78 -13.64 6.43 4.49
CA ILE A 78 -14.84 6.22 3.66
C ILE A 78 -16.08 6.06 4.54
N ASN A 79 -15.98 5.26 5.59
CA ASN A 79 -17.09 5.05 6.53
C ASN A 79 -16.76 5.74 7.86
N LEU A 80 -17.53 6.77 8.18
CA LEU A 80 -17.40 7.50 9.44
C LEU A 80 -17.95 6.64 10.59
N ASN A 81 -17.05 6.08 11.36
CA ASN A 81 -17.36 5.55 12.68
C ASN A 81 -17.00 6.61 13.71
N ASN A 82 -17.76 6.67 14.81
CA ASN A 82 -17.58 7.65 15.89
C ASN A 82 -16.18 7.61 16.56
N ASN A 83 -15.36 6.62 16.24
CA ASN A 83 -14.02 6.42 16.79
C ASN A 83 -12.92 7.21 16.04
N PHE A 84 -13.21 7.78 14.87
CA PHE A 84 -12.23 8.52 14.10
C PHE A 84 -12.38 10.02 14.34
N LYS A 85 -11.27 10.69 14.63
CA LYS A 85 -11.24 12.14 14.90
C LYS A 85 -11.12 12.97 13.63
N LYS A 86 -10.59 12.39 12.58
CA LYS A 86 -10.36 13.05 11.30
C LYS A 86 -10.91 12.20 10.16
N SER A 87 -11.49 12.83 9.17
CA SER A 87 -11.93 12.17 7.94
C SER A 87 -10.87 12.16 6.84
N PHE A 88 -9.82 12.98 6.99
CA PHE A 88 -8.75 13.17 6.02
C PHE A 88 -7.42 13.50 6.68
N PHE A 89 -6.34 12.99 6.13
CA PHE A 89 -4.98 13.32 6.51
C PHE A 89 -4.05 13.27 5.30
N GLU A 90 -3.20 14.29 5.14
CA GLU A 90 -2.14 14.34 4.15
C GLU A 90 -0.79 14.12 4.82
N ASP A 91 -0.10 13.05 4.41
CA ASP A 91 1.21 12.68 4.96
C ASP A 91 2.30 13.37 4.15
N GLN A 92 3.11 14.17 4.82
CA GLN A 92 4.24 14.88 4.21
C GLN A 92 5.47 13.98 4.02
N SER A 93 5.40 12.73 4.43
CA SER A 93 6.50 11.77 4.32
C SER A 93 6.67 11.26 2.90
N TYR A 94 7.91 10.97 2.54
CA TYR A 94 8.25 10.17 1.36
C TYR A 94 8.48 8.73 1.77
N VAL A 95 7.94 7.78 1.00
CA VAL A 95 8.15 6.35 1.25
C VAL A 95 9.03 5.77 0.16
N PHE A 96 10.23 5.38 0.56
CA PHE A 96 11.17 4.66 -0.28
C PHE A 96 10.99 3.15 -0.12
N GLU A 97 10.74 2.44 -1.21
CA GLU A 97 10.71 0.98 -1.23
C GLU A 97 11.71 0.45 -2.23
N ILE A 98 12.61 -0.40 -1.76
CA ILE A 98 13.63 -1.06 -2.57
C ILE A 98 13.27 -2.54 -2.64
N LYS A 99 13.14 -3.05 -3.86
CA LYS A 99 12.94 -4.48 -4.14
C LYS A 99 14.09 -4.98 -5.00
N ALA A 100 14.81 -5.93 -4.46
CA ALA A 100 15.92 -6.60 -5.12
C ALA A 100 15.69 -8.11 -5.10
N ASP A 101 16.32 -8.81 -6.05
CA ASP A 101 16.32 -10.26 -6.05
C ASP A 101 17.09 -10.82 -4.85
N ILE A 102 16.75 -12.04 -4.46
CA ILE A 102 17.36 -12.69 -3.29
C ILE A 102 18.87 -12.83 -3.43
N ASP A 103 19.38 -12.94 -4.65
CA ASP A 103 20.80 -13.08 -4.96
C ASP A 103 21.54 -11.74 -5.06
N THR A 104 20.82 -10.62 -4.84
CA THR A 104 21.45 -9.30 -4.88
C THR A 104 22.42 -9.14 -3.71
N ASN A 105 23.65 -8.71 -4.02
CA ASN A 105 24.67 -8.51 -3.01
C ASN A 105 24.24 -7.45 -1.99
N LEU A 106 24.12 -7.88 -0.72
CA LEU A 106 23.66 -7.02 0.37
C LEU A 106 24.59 -5.81 0.57
N SER A 107 25.91 -5.99 0.44
CA SER A 107 26.89 -4.89 0.56
C SER A 107 26.65 -3.83 -0.52
N TYR A 108 26.28 -4.24 -1.73
CA TYR A 108 25.92 -3.29 -2.78
C TYR A 108 24.69 -2.47 -2.40
N LEU A 109 23.66 -3.10 -1.83
CA LEU A 109 22.47 -2.39 -1.37
C LEU A 109 22.80 -1.41 -0.24
N LEU A 110 23.55 -1.83 0.76
CA LEU A 110 23.91 -0.99 1.91
C LEU A 110 24.79 0.21 1.51
N ASN A 111 25.73 0.01 0.59
CA ASN A 111 26.62 1.08 0.14
C ASN A 111 25.94 2.12 -0.77
N ASN A 112 24.89 1.72 -1.49
CA ASN A 112 24.20 2.63 -2.42
C ASN A 112 22.90 3.21 -1.85
N PHE A 113 22.35 2.62 -0.78
CA PHE A 113 21.11 3.06 -0.14
C PHE A 113 21.31 3.13 1.37
N ASP A 114 22.02 4.17 1.81
CA ASP A 114 22.33 4.42 3.22
C ASP A 114 21.14 5.06 3.95
N PHE A 115 20.02 4.35 3.99
CA PHE A 115 18.83 4.75 4.73
C PHE A 115 18.50 3.74 5.83
N PRO A 116 18.11 4.20 7.02
CA PRO A 116 17.65 3.30 8.06
C PRO A 116 16.41 2.55 7.58
N ARG A 117 16.46 1.23 7.68
CA ARG A 117 15.33 0.38 7.29
C ARG A 117 14.23 0.48 8.34
N SER A 118 13.03 0.78 7.89
CA SER A 118 11.85 0.78 8.75
C SER A 118 10.75 -0.11 8.18
N ARG A 119 9.90 -0.60 9.07
CA ARG A 119 8.66 -1.25 8.66
C ARG A 119 7.62 -0.16 8.41
N PHE A 120 7.08 -0.11 7.21
CA PHE A 120 6.08 0.88 6.83
C PHE A 120 4.85 0.21 6.22
N SER A 121 3.68 0.59 6.73
CA SER A 121 2.39 0.21 6.18
C SER A 121 1.54 1.48 6.04
N LYS A 122 1.15 1.81 4.82
CA LYS A 122 0.25 2.95 4.58
C LYS A 122 -1.07 2.82 5.32
N TYR A 123 -1.58 1.61 5.45
CA TYR A 123 -2.83 1.35 6.16
C TYR A 123 -2.69 1.61 7.68
N GLU A 124 -1.65 1.08 8.32
CA GLU A 124 -1.37 1.34 9.75
C GLU A 124 -1.15 2.83 9.99
N ARG A 125 -0.38 3.48 9.13
CA ARG A 125 -0.14 4.92 9.19
C ARG A 125 -1.43 5.74 9.06
N ALA A 126 -2.33 5.32 8.17
CA ALA A 126 -3.64 5.94 8.01
C ALA A 126 -4.48 5.83 9.28
N LEU A 127 -4.57 4.64 9.86
CA LEU A 127 -5.30 4.42 11.12
C LEU A 127 -4.75 5.31 12.24
N ASP A 128 -3.44 5.30 12.45
CA ASP A 128 -2.78 6.13 13.46
C ASP A 128 -3.06 7.62 13.28
N SER A 129 -3.05 8.10 12.03
CA SER A 129 -3.22 9.52 11.74
C SER A 129 -4.68 9.97 11.82
N LEU A 130 -5.64 9.07 11.53
CA LEU A 130 -7.07 9.38 11.56
C LEU A 130 -7.69 9.15 12.95
N LEU A 131 -7.10 8.28 13.80
CA LEU A 131 -7.54 8.06 15.18
C LEU A 131 -7.04 9.12 16.16
N LYS A 132 -5.94 9.78 15.86
CA LYS A 132 -5.34 10.88 16.65
C LYS A 132 -5.92 12.23 16.25
#